data_bcd6fdfb1a9d2201c4c6454f9a38cc8d
#
_entry.id   bcd6fdfb1a9d2201c4c6454f9a38cc8d
#
_cell.length_a   1.000
_cell.length_b   1.000
_cell.length_c   1.000
_cell.angle_alpha   90.00
_cell.angle_beta   90.00
_cell.angle_gamma   90.00
#
_symmetry.space_group_name_H-M   'P 1'
#
loop_
_entity.id
_entity.type
_entity.pdbx_description
1 polymer ?
#
loop_
_entity_poly.entity_id
_entity_poly.type
_entity_poly.pdbx_seq_one_letter_code
_entity_poly.pdbx_strand_id
1 'polypeptide(L)'
;MFKSILGRPLEEKITRGAYIDDFNIGQLISRAQSLYGGEDIRALYLDVPTDKETIAYRRQVTEDLRDPAMYRGLWQYAKEMKKATGYEKECEFCSDDLQRQKYHLDAMWHFAKAVEKLLSVLESHSHTPAMEELTEYIKQYQQSESYRQWWPLAQTLHQVLDEEEVVFTVSRNRLVLAEEQEKSSLEDRFYQAFSIEKKGDAPVNRRRREVMTLLEQQLARKRVAATKSGKHLKQLEKWNMDPVLCRLAKEAALYLSYEKVAEQMQEQGYTFCVPEEGEHLEVQDGFDLGMVLMEREKKVVTNSLKMQEEERFLVVTGANGGGKTTFARMLGQVVYLSQMGLMVPAARVVVPYYSGIFSHFSREESRESGRGKLKEELERLAPEMGLSEKGRFVVLNELFTTAASYDAEIMGDRVLDHFMDRQCDGVYVTHIRNLAKERSGLVSLVAKLAGDHRTRTFEIVRKPADQGEYEDSLITKYGMIYEKMREVIEDDTVL
;
A
#
# COMPACT_ATOMS: atom_id res chain seq x y z
N MET A 1 8.95 11.98 21.23
CA MET A 1 9.31 10.55 21.50
C MET A 1 8.63 9.67 20.49
N PHE A 2 9.36 8.89 19.74
CA PHE A 2 8.87 8.02 18.68
C PHE A 2 7.78 7.03 19.18
N LYS A 3 6.67 6.97 18.48
CA LYS A 3 5.55 6.07 18.80
C LYS A 3 5.21 5.13 17.65
N SER A 4 5.35 5.60 16.43
CA SER A 4 4.95 4.90 15.21
C SER A 4 5.57 5.55 13.98
N ILE A 5 6.03 4.76 13.01
CA ILE A 5 6.50 5.25 11.71
C ILE A 5 5.35 5.83 10.86
N LEU A 6 4.11 5.60 11.27
CA LEU A 6 2.91 6.21 10.65
C LEU A 6 2.57 7.60 11.22
N GLY A 7 3.42 8.16 12.13
CA GLY A 7 3.16 9.40 12.87
C GLY A 7 2.24 9.21 14.09
N ARG A 8 1.32 8.25 14.00
CA ARG A 8 0.46 7.78 15.09
C ARG A 8 0.26 6.26 15.00
N PRO A 9 -0.02 5.57 16.10
CA PRO A 9 -0.39 4.16 16.04
C PRO A 9 -1.64 3.94 15.17
N LEU A 10 -1.70 2.77 14.52
CA LEU A 10 -2.86 2.38 13.72
C LEU A 10 -4.14 2.37 14.57
N GLU A 11 -5.23 2.87 14.02
CA GLU A 11 -6.52 2.87 14.73
C GLU A 11 -7.13 1.47 14.84
N GLU A 12 -7.73 1.17 16.00
CA GLU A 12 -8.37 -0.14 16.22
C GLU A 12 -9.62 -0.34 15.36
N LYS A 13 -10.33 0.77 15.03
CA LYS A 13 -11.52 0.75 14.18
C LYS A 13 -11.32 1.68 12.99
N ILE A 14 -11.08 1.09 11.86
CA ILE A 14 -10.90 1.82 10.61
C ILE A 14 -12.20 1.76 9.81
N THR A 15 -12.75 2.92 9.49
CA THR A 15 -13.93 3.03 8.62
C THR A 15 -13.48 3.09 7.15
N ARG A 16 -13.93 2.12 6.36
CA ARG A 16 -13.65 2.10 4.93
C ARG A 16 -14.47 3.15 4.19
N GLY A 17 -13.84 4.16 3.64
CA GLY A 17 -14.49 5.14 2.77
C GLY A 17 -14.87 4.55 1.39
N ALA A 18 -15.94 5.07 0.79
CA ALA A 18 -16.39 4.66 -0.54
C ALA A 18 -15.32 4.87 -1.62
N TYR A 19 -14.48 5.87 -1.44
CA TYR A 19 -13.36 6.21 -2.34
C TYR A 19 -12.36 5.06 -2.54
N ILE A 20 -12.28 4.11 -1.62
CA ILE A 20 -11.42 2.93 -1.77
C ILE A 20 -11.83 2.11 -3.01
N ASP A 21 -13.13 1.93 -3.21
CA ASP A 21 -13.68 1.23 -4.37
C ASP A 21 -13.73 2.14 -5.60
N ASP A 22 -14.22 3.36 -5.43
CA ASP A 22 -14.41 4.34 -6.51
C ASP A 22 -13.08 4.70 -7.21
N PHE A 23 -11.98 4.77 -6.46
CA PHE A 23 -10.63 5.06 -7.00
C PHE A 23 -9.80 3.80 -7.31
N ASN A 24 -10.39 2.60 -7.26
CA ASN A 24 -9.68 1.35 -7.50
C ASN A 24 -8.50 1.10 -6.54
N ILE A 25 -8.53 1.66 -5.33
CA ILE A 25 -7.46 1.46 -4.32
C ILE A 25 -7.34 -0.01 -3.91
N GLY A 26 -8.44 -0.77 -3.96
CA GLY A 26 -8.40 -2.21 -3.71
C GLY A 26 -7.43 -2.99 -4.61
N GLN A 27 -7.23 -2.54 -5.85
CA GLN A 27 -6.27 -3.13 -6.79
C GLN A 27 -4.83 -2.80 -6.39
N LEU A 28 -4.58 -1.55 -5.97
CA LEU A 28 -3.29 -1.15 -5.41
C LEU A 28 -2.95 -2.00 -4.19
N ILE A 29 -3.88 -2.13 -3.23
CA ILE A 29 -3.68 -2.94 -2.02
C ILE A 29 -3.36 -4.39 -2.37
N SER A 30 -4.13 -4.98 -3.28
CA SER A 30 -3.92 -6.37 -3.72
C SER A 30 -2.54 -6.57 -4.37
N ARG A 31 -2.11 -5.61 -5.19
CA ARG A 31 -0.79 -5.64 -5.82
C ARG A 31 0.33 -5.47 -4.80
N ALA A 32 0.23 -4.49 -3.92
CA ALA A 32 1.17 -4.24 -2.85
C ALA A 32 1.32 -5.47 -1.93
N GLN A 33 0.21 -6.07 -1.52
CA GLN A 33 0.17 -7.29 -0.72
C GLN A 33 0.88 -8.46 -1.42
N SER A 34 0.62 -8.66 -2.71
CA SER A 34 1.28 -9.70 -3.51
C SER A 34 2.80 -9.49 -3.57
N LEU A 35 3.26 -8.27 -3.78
CA LEU A 35 4.69 -7.93 -3.87
C LEU A 35 5.40 -7.96 -2.51
N TYR A 36 4.66 -7.79 -1.42
CA TYR A 36 5.18 -7.86 -0.04
C TYR A 36 5.19 -9.28 0.55
N GLY A 37 4.82 -10.30 -0.23
CA GLY A 37 4.86 -11.70 0.19
C GLY A 37 3.54 -12.25 0.73
N GLY A 38 2.41 -11.61 0.41
CA GLY A 38 1.06 -12.11 0.69
C GLY A 38 0.54 -11.84 2.11
N GLU A 39 1.27 -11.08 2.93
CA GLU A 39 0.80 -10.66 4.28
C GLU A 39 -0.38 -9.70 4.17
N ASP A 40 -1.32 -9.78 5.13
CA ASP A 40 -2.46 -8.86 5.16
C ASP A 40 -2.02 -7.47 5.65
N ILE A 41 -1.93 -6.54 4.72
CA ILE A 41 -1.55 -5.15 4.93
C ILE A 41 -2.71 -4.17 4.70
N ARG A 42 -3.93 -4.66 4.48
CA ARG A 42 -5.10 -3.83 4.12
C ARG A 42 -5.36 -2.71 5.12
N ALA A 43 -5.28 -3.01 6.42
CA ALA A 43 -5.53 -2.03 7.46
C ALA A 43 -4.63 -0.79 7.34
N LEU A 44 -3.36 -0.96 6.92
CA LEU A 44 -2.42 0.13 6.73
C LEU A 44 -2.85 1.12 5.64
N TYR A 45 -3.46 0.63 4.57
CA TYR A 45 -3.97 1.45 3.47
C TYR A 45 -5.35 2.06 3.75
N LEU A 46 -6.11 1.50 4.67
CA LEU A 46 -7.42 2.01 5.05
C LEU A 46 -7.34 3.09 6.14
N ASP A 47 -6.22 3.18 6.88
CA ASP A 47 -5.97 4.18 7.89
C ASP A 47 -5.47 5.50 7.27
N VAL A 48 -6.39 6.24 6.66
CA VAL A 48 -6.10 7.51 6.00
C VAL A 48 -6.08 8.64 7.06
N PRO A 49 -4.93 9.30 7.29
CA PRO A 49 -4.87 10.39 8.23
C PRO A 49 -5.63 11.62 7.72
N THR A 50 -6.27 12.31 8.64
CA THR A 50 -7.01 13.55 8.38
C THR A 50 -6.39 14.76 9.09
N ASP A 51 -5.29 14.58 9.78
CA ASP A 51 -4.54 15.66 10.43
C ASP A 51 -3.25 15.96 9.65
N LYS A 52 -2.93 17.25 9.59
CA LYS A 52 -1.81 17.78 8.82
C LYS A 52 -0.46 17.28 9.32
N GLU A 53 -0.33 17.09 10.61
CA GLU A 53 0.92 16.68 11.26
C GLU A 53 1.28 15.23 10.90
N THR A 54 0.33 14.33 10.97
CA THR A 54 0.51 12.92 10.57
C THR A 54 0.82 12.79 9.07
N ILE A 55 0.12 13.55 8.22
CA ILE A 55 0.38 13.56 6.77
C ILE A 55 1.81 14.04 6.48
N ALA A 56 2.23 15.15 7.10
CA ALA A 56 3.57 15.70 6.94
C ALA A 56 4.65 14.71 7.46
N TYR A 57 4.41 14.05 8.59
CA TYR A 57 5.29 13.04 9.14
C TYR A 57 5.48 11.86 8.17
N ARG A 58 4.39 11.30 7.66
CA ARG A 58 4.43 10.18 6.69
C ARG A 58 5.17 10.56 5.42
N ARG A 59 5.01 11.81 4.94
CA ARG A 59 5.73 12.34 3.77
C ARG A 59 7.23 12.39 4.01
N GLN A 60 7.67 12.82 5.20
CA GLN A 60 9.09 12.80 5.58
C GLN A 60 9.66 11.38 5.56
N VAL A 61 8.93 10.39 6.08
CA VAL A 61 9.34 8.99 5.99
C VAL A 61 9.50 8.53 4.54
N THR A 62 8.55 8.88 3.67
CA THR A 62 8.62 8.56 2.24
C THR A 62 9.82 9.24 1.57
N GLU A 63 10.14 10.50 1.93
CA GLU A 63 11.28 11.22 1.38
C GLU A 63 12.60 10.53 1.72
N ASP A 64 12.82 10.13 2.97
CA ASP A 64 14.03 9.38 3.37
C ASP A 64 14.13 8.00 2.69
N LEU A 65 13.00 7.34 2.47
CA LEU A 65 12.97 6.03 1.81
C LEU A 65 13.27 6.07 0.31
N ARG A 66 13.34 7.24 -0.31
CA ARG A 66 13.86 7.42 -1.68
C ARG A 66 15.37 7.13 -1.76
N ASP A 67 16.09 7.22 -0.64
CA ASP A 67 17.45 6.69 -0.58
C ASP A 67 17.41 5.15 -0.62
N PRO A 68 18.04 4.53 -1.64
CA PRO A 68 18.07 3.06 -1.74
C PRO A 68 18.73 2.36 -0.54
N ALA A 69 19.60 3.03 0.20
CA ALA A 69 20.20 2.46 1.41
C ALA A 69 19.19 2.42 2.56
N MET A 70 18.43 3.50 2.76
CA MET A 70 17.33 3.57 3.73
C MET A 70 16.25 2.51 3.44
N TYR A 71 15.80 2.45 2.19
CA TYR A 71 14.82 1.46 1.76
C TYR A 71 15.30 0.03 2.03
N ARG A 72 16.53 -0.32 1.60
CA ARG A 72 17.12 -1.65 1.85
C ARG A 72 17.29 -1.93 3.33
N GLY A 73 17.70 -0.94 4.12
CA GLY A 73 17.85 -1.06 5.57
C GLY A 73 16.53 -1.39 6.25
N LEU A 74 15.47 -0.67 5.95
CA LEU A 74 14.14 -0.92 6.50
C LEU A 74 13.56 -2.27 6.03
N TRP A 75 13.83 -2.66 4.77
CA TRP A 75 13.44 -3.98 4.25
C TRP A 75 14.15 -5.12 5.00
N GLN A 76 15.46 -4.98 5.23
CA GLN A 76 16.22 -5.98 5.98
C GLN A 76 15.74 -6.07 7.43
N TYR A 77 15.44 -4.92 8.05
CA TYR A 77 14.84 -4.86 9.38
C TYR A 77 13.52 -5.64 9.42
N ALA A 78 12.58 -5.35 8.54
CA ALA A 78 11.30 -6.06 8.47
C ALA A 78 11.48 -7.58 8.27
N LYS A 79 12.44 -7.98 7.44
CA LYS A 79 12.76 -9.40 7.19
C LYS A 79 13.32 -10.11 8.42
N GLU A 80 14.23 -9.49 9.16
CA GLU A 80 14.78 -10.07 10.39
C GLU A 80 13.73 -10.08 11.51
N MET A 81 12.92 -9.02 11.63
CA MET A 81 11.80 -8.97 12.57
C MET A 81 10.73 -10.04 12.30
N LYS A 82 10.51 -10.40 11.03
CA LYS A 82 9.62 -11.51 10.68
C LYS A 82 10.14 -12.84 11.20
N LYS A 83 11.46 -13.07 11.20
CA LYS A 83 12.07 -14.25 11.83
C LYS A 83 11.90 -14.21 13.33
N ALA A 84 12.20 -13.05 13.96
CA ALA A 84 12.06 -12.87 15.41
C ALA A 84 10.64 -13.17 15.89
N THR A 85 9.64 -12.57 15.25
CA THR A 85 8.21 -12.83 15.58
C THR A 85 7.75 -14.24 15.21
N GLY A 86 8.38 -14.87 14.24
CA GLY A 86 8.16 -16.29 13.91
C GLY A 86 8.59 -17.19 15.05
N TYR A 87 9.80 -17.01 15.56
CA TYR A 87 10.29 -17.76 16.72
C TYR A 87 9.47 -17.49 17.99
N GLU A 88 9.02 -16.26 18.20
CA GLU A 88 8.13 -15.91 19.33
C GLU A 88 6.82 -16.69 19.27
N LYS A 89 6.22 -16.83 18.11
CA LYS A 89 5.02 -17.68 17.90
C LYS A 89 5.31 -19.16 18.18
N GLU A 90 6.47 -19.67 17.74
CA GLU A 90 6.87 -21.04 18.06
C GLU A 90 7.00 -21.26 19.58
N CYS A 91 7.43 -20.23 20.34
CA CYS A 91 7.44 -20.30 21.81
C CYS A 91 6.05 -20.55 22.40
N GLU A 92 5.00 -19.92 21.85
CA GLU A 92 3.64 -20.02 22.38
C GLU A 92 3.07 -21.44 22.23
N PHE A 93 3.47 -22.16 21.17
CA PHE A 93 2.97 -23.52 20.87
C PHE A 93 3.90 -24.63 21.38
N CYS A 94 5.07 -24.30 21.90
CA CYS A 94 6.06 -25.28 22.33
C CYS A 94 5.83 -25.75 23.77
N SER A 95 5.59 -27.06 23.94
CA SER A 95 5.40 -27.67 25.26
C SER A 95 6.71 -28.05 25.99
N ASP A 96 7.83 -28.09 25.28
CA ASP A 96 9.14 -28.41 25.85
C ASP A 96 9.82 -27.12 26.32
N ASP A 97 10.12 -27.02 27.60
CA ASP A 97 10.68 -25.80 28.22
C ASP A 97 12.01 -25.38 27.61
N LEU A 98 12.89 -26.33 27.31
CA LEU A 98 14.21 -26.01 26.79
C LEU A 98 14.16 -25.55 25.34
N GLN A 99 13.28 -26.16 24.54
CA GLN A 99 13.05 -25.72 23.17
C GLN A 99 12.37 -24.35 23.11
N ARG A 100 11.42 -24.10 24.00
CA ARG A 100 10.79 -22.77 24.14
C ARG A 100 11.84 -21.73 24.44
N GLN A 101 12.75 -21.99 25.38
CA GLN A 101 13.86 -21.10 25.73
C GLN A 101 14.81 -20.86 24.56
N LYS A 102 15.11 -21.89 23.75
CA LYS A 102 15.90 -21.74 22.52
C LYS A 102 15.19 -20.87 21.48
N TYR A 103 13.89 -21.07 21.26
CA TYR A 103 13.11 -20.20 20.37
C TYR A 103 13.08 -18.76 20.86
N HIS A 104 12.97 -18.57 22.17
CA HIS A 104 13.05 -17.23 22.75
C HIS A 104 14.42 -16.57 22.52
N LEU A 105 15.50 -17.31 22.71
CA LEU A 105 16.86 -16.83 22.38
C LEU A 105 16.96 -16.44 20.91
N ASP A 106 16.46 -17.27 19.98
CA ASP A 106 16.51 -16.98 18.55
C ASP A 106 15.65 -15.75 18.19
N ALA A 107 14.48 -15.60 18.81
CA ALA A 107 13.65 -14.41 18.67
C ALA A 107 14.41 -13.14 19.08
N MET A 108 14.99 -13.14 20.31
CA MET A 108 15.75 -12.01 20.84
C MET A 108 17.01 -11.72 20.03
N TRP A 109 17.69 -12.75 19.53
CA TRP A 109 18.86 -12.62 18.67
C TRP A 109 18.52 -11.91 17.34
N HIS A 110 17.50 -12.38 16.62
CA HIS A 110 17.07 -11.77 15.36
C HIS A 110 16.55 -10.35 15.56
N PHE A 111 15.84 -10.12 16.65
CA PHE A 111 15.38 -8.79 17.04
C PHE A 111 16.56 -7.81 17.24
N ALA A 112 17.57 -8.18 18.04
CA ALA A 112 18.71 -7.32 18.25
C ALA A 112 19.49 -7.04 16.95
N LYS A 113 19.70 -8.07 16.13
CA LYS A 113 20.36 -7.91 14.82
C LYS A 113 19.59 -7.00 13.87
N ALA A 114 18.25 -7.06 13.89
CA ALA A 114 17.41 -6.15 13.12
C ALA A 114 17.61 -4.69 13.59
N VAL A 115 17.57 -4.48 14.91
CA VAL A 115 17.70 -3.14 15.52
C VAL A 115 19.10 -2.55 15.27
N GLU A 116 20.17 -3.33 15.45
CA GLU A 116 21.56 -2.87 15.19
C GLU A 116 21.77 -2.46 13.74
N LYS A 117 21.30 -3.28 12.79
CA LYS A 117 21.43 -2.99 11.35
C LYS A 117 20.62 -1.76 10.96
N LEU A 118 19.40 -1.63 11.47
CA LEU A 118 18.56 -0.46 11.17
C LEU A 118 19.21 0.81 11.68
N LEU A 119 19.72 0.80 12.94
CA LEU A 119 20.40 1.96 13.52
C LEU A 119 21.60 2.40 12.67
N SER A 120 22.43 1.46 12.25
CA SER A 120 23.60 1.76 11.41
C SER A 120 23.23 2.47 10.09
N VAL A 121 22.10 2.10 9.48
CA VAL A 121 21.61 2.77 8.27
C VAL A 121 21.02 4.14 8.58
N LEU A 122 20.21 4.24 9.64
CA LEU A 122 19.61 5.49 10.07
C LEU A 122 20.65 6.57 10.41
N GLU A 123 21.71 6.21 11.12
CA GLU A 123 22.79 7.15 11.47
C GLU A 123 23.54 7.73 10.26
N SER A 124 23.56 7.01 9.16
CA SER A 124 24.30 7.42 7.96
C SER A 124 23.41 8.08 6.90
N HIS A 125 22.09 7.83 6.90
CA HIS A 125 21.20 8.14 5.78
C HIS A 125 19.90 8.83 6.18
N SER A 126 19.56 9.01 7.48
CA SER A 126 18.36 9.75 7.83
C SER A 126 18.60 11.25 7.70
N HIS A 127 17.64 11.95 7.06
CA HIS A 127 17.72 13.38 6.75
C HIS A 127 16.49 14.15 7.21
N THR A 128 15.43 13.46 7.61
CA THR A 128 14.19 14.10 8.03
C THR A 128 13.98 13.97 9.55
N PRO A 129 13.28 14.95 10.17
CA PRO A 129 12.94 14.89 11.60
C PRO A 129 12.21 13.58 12.00
N ALA A 130 11.39 13.01 11.12
CA ALA A 130 10.68 11.77 11.40
C ALA A 130 11.63 10.58 11.60
N MET A 131 12.64 10.44 10.75
CA MET A 131 13.64 9.36 10.86
C MET A 131 14.70 9.66 11.93
N GLU A 132 15.02 10.93 12.22
CA GLU A 132 15.83 11.31 13.35
C GLU A 132 15.18 10.93 14.69
N GLU A 133 13.85 11.10 14.81
CA GLU A 133 13.09 10.68 15.99
C GLU A 133 13.15 9.15 16.21
N LEU A 134 13.08 8.36 15.16
CA LEU A 134 13.27 6.91 15.21
C LEU A 134 14.70 6.55 15.62
N THR A 135 15.69 7.24 15.05
CA THR A 135 17.10 7.04 15.34
C THR A 135 17.38 7.26 16.83
N GLU A 136 16.88 8.36 17.37
CA GLU A 136 17.05 8.69 18.79
C GLU A 136 16.35 7.68 19.70
N TYR A 137 15.15 7.23 19.32
CA TYR A 137 14.45 6.18 20.06
C TYR A 137 15.25 4.88 20.15
N ILE A 138 15.80 4.41 19.02
CA ILE A 138 16.62 3.19 18.99
C ILE A 138 17.88 3.35 19.85
N LYS A 139 18.57 4.51 19.79
CA LYS A 139 19.73 4.80 20.64
C LYS A 139 19.39 4.73 22.12
N GLN A 140 18.29 5.37 22.53
CA GLN A 140 17.81 5.33 23.91
C GLN A 140 17.46 3.91 24.34
N TYR A 141 16.82 3.12 23.46
CA TYR A 141 16.53 1.71 23.73
C TYR A 141 17.80 0.89 23.96
N GLN A 142 18.81 1.03 23.10
CA GLN A 142 20.10 0.31 23.26
C GLN A 142 20.88 0.77 24.49
N GLN A 143 20.68 1.99 24.94
CA GLN A 143 21.27 2.52 26.17
C GLN A 143 20.51 2.11 27.43
N SER A 144 19.32 1.55 27.31
CA SER A 144 18.51 1.12 28.45
C SER A 144 19.21 0.04 29.27
N GLU A 145 18.94 0.02 30.57
CA GLU A 145 19.48 -0.99 31.49
C GLU A 145 19.10 -2.41 31.06
N SER A 146 17.84 -2.57 30.59
CA SER A 146 17.34 -3.84 30.08
C SER A 146 18.16 -4.36 28.91
N TYR A 147 18.36 -3.55 27.84
CA TYR A 147 19.11 -3.96 26.65
C TYR A 147 20.55 -4.32 26.98
N ARG A 148 21.23 -3.51 27.83
CA ARG A 148 22.61 -3.74 28.27
C ARG A 148 22.78 -5.01 29.09
N GLN A 149 21.74 -5.51 29.75
CA GLN A 149 21.79 -6.76 30.50
C GLN A 149 21.53 -7.98 29.63
N TRP A 150 20.48 -7.96 28.79
CA TRP A 150 20.08 -9.15 28.07
C TRP A 150 20.89 -9.39 26.78
N TRP A 151 21.31 -8.33 26.07
CA TRP A 151 21.97 -8.50 24.78
C TRP A 151 23.32 -9.24 24.87
N PRO A 152 24.27 -8.87 25.77
CA PRO A 152 25.50 -9.64 25.95
C PRO A 152 25.23 -11.08 26.38
N LEU A 153 24.21 -11.31 27.20
CA LEU A 153 23.81 -12.66 27.59
C LEU A 153 23.33 -13.47 26.38
N ALA A 154 22.48 -12.89 25.55
CA ALA A 154 21.99 -13.53 24.32
C ALA A 154 23.12 -13.84 23.33
N GLN A 155 24.09 -12.91 23.17
CA GLN A 155 25.27 -13.12 22.31
C GLN A 155 26.11 -14.32 22.82
N THR A 156 26.39 -14.36 24.10
CA THR A 156 27.16 -15.46 24.70
C THR A 156 26.44 -16.80 24.55
N LEU A 157 25.15 -16.82 24.81
CA LEU A 157 24.32 -18.04 24.68
C LEU A 157 24.26 -18.52 23.23
N HIS A 158 24.07 -17.61 22.30
CA HIS A 158 23.98 -17.94 20.86
C HIS A 158 25.32 -18.53 20.39
N GLN A 159 26.44 -17.88 20.72
CA GLN A 159 27.79 -18.36 20.39
C GLN A 159 28.06 -19.75 20.96
N VAL A 160 27.81 -19.96 22.26
CA VAL A 160 28.03 -21.25 22.92
C VAL A 160 27.19 -22.36 22.28
N LEU A 161 25.95 -22.07 21.87
CA LEU A 161 25.07 -23.06 21.26
C LEU A 161 25.41 -23.35 19.79
N ASP A 162 25.96 -22.37 19.07
CA ASP A 162 26.42 -22.55 17.67
C ASP A 162 27.77 -23.27 17.58
N GLU A 163 28.65 -23.09 18.57
CA GLU A 163 29.97 -23.73 18.62
C GLU A 163 29.96 -25.15 19.23
N GLU A 164 28.84 -25.58 19.85
CA GLU A 164 28.72 -26.93 20.40
C GLU A 164 28.57 -27.99 19.29
N GLU A 165 29.68 -28.66 18.97
CA GLU A 165 29.65 -29.89 18.16
C GLU A 165 29.15 -31.07 18.98
N VAL A 166 28.11 -31.74 18.51
CA VAL A 166 27.55 -32.93 19.12
C VAL A 166 27.92 -34.15 18.29
N VAL A 167 28.78 -35.02 18.83
CA VAL A 167 29.24 -36.23 18.15
C VAL A 167 28.40 -37.45 18.58
N PHE A 168 27.89 -38.20 17.60
CA PHE A 168 27.15 -39.44 17.82
C PHE A 168 27.91 -40.63 17.29
N THR A 169 27.76 -41.74 17.91
CA THR A 169 28.12 -43.04 17.38
C THR A 169 26.84 -43.86 17.11
N VAL A 170 26.78 -44.51 15.97
CA VAL A 170 25.73 -45.49 15.64
C VAL A 170 26.23 -46.89 16.01
N SER A 171 25.61 -47.50 17.02
CA SER A 171 25.93 -48.85 17.42
C SER A 171 24.65 -49.72 17.43
N ARG A 172 24.62 -50.82 16.64
CA ARG A 172 23.54 -51.79 16.60
C ARG A 172 22.12 -51.17 16.51
N ASN A 173 21.89 -50.31 15.55
CA ASN A 173 20.60 -49.58 15.38
C ASN A 173 20.24 -48.59 16.51
N ARG A 174 21.16 -48.17 17.32
CA ARG A 174 20.99 -47.15 18.36
C ARG A 174 21.97 -45.98 18.13
N LEU A 175 21.47 -44.78 18.24
CA LEU A 175 22.28 -43.56 18.31
C LEU A 175 22.72 -43.35 19.75
N VAL A 176 24.03 -43.35 19.98
CA VAL A 176 24.63 -43.14 21.29
C VAL A 176 25.48 -41.84 21.22
N LEU A 177 25.32 -40.97 22.18
CA LEU A 177 26.18 -39.79 22.32
C LEU A 177 27.62 -40.26 22.62
N ALA A 178 28.59 -39.82 21.83
CA ALA A 178 30.00 -40.12 22.08
C ALA A 178 30.60 -39.12 23.06
N GLU A 179 31.37 -39.64 23.99
CA GLU A 179 32.27 -38.81 24.79
C GLU A 179 33.51 -38.37 23.95
N GLU A 180 34.00 -37.21 24.17
CA GLU A 180 34.91 -36.29 23.46
C GLU A 180 36.24 -36.85 22.85
N GLN A 181 36.31 -37.93 22.10
CA GLN A 181 37.63 -38.40 21.63
C GLN A 181 37.84 -38.63 20.11
N GLU A 182 36.89 -38.42 19.24
CA GLU A 182 37.16 -38.66 17.80
C GLU A 182 36.65 -37.54 16.87
N LYS A 183 37.59 -36.79 16.27
CA LYS A 183 37.34 -35.74 15.27
C LYS A 183 37.07 -36.29 13.86
N SER A 184 35.92 -36.90 13.63
CA SER A 184 35.42 -37.08 12.26
C SER A 184 34.02 -36.48 12.14
N SER A 185 33.71 -35.84 11.00
CA SER A 185 32.43 -35.17 10.86
C SER A 185 31.27 -36.18 10.99
N LEU A 186 30.16 -35.74 11.55
CA LEU A 186 28.95 -36.54 11.73
C LEU A 186 28.45 -37.13 10.38
N GLU A 187 28.62 -36.38 9.31
CA GLU A 187 28.34 -36.79 7.94
C GLU A 187 29.21 -37.98 7.51
N ASP A 188 30.50 -37.92 7.70
CA ASP A 188 31.43 -38.96 7.27
C ASP A 188 31.18 -40.27 8.03
N ARG A 189 30.85 -40.22 9.31
CA ARG A 189 30.49 -41.41 10.12
C ARG A 189 29.13 -41.95 9.80
N PHE A 190 28.16 -41.09 9.46
CA PHE A 190 26.83 -41.51 9.00
C PHE A 190 26.92 -42.25 7.68
N TYR A 191 27.67 -41.72 6.70
CA TYR A 191 27.88 -42.38 5.42
C TYR A 191 28.62 -43.71 5.55
N GLN A 192 29.64 -43.78 6.43
CA GLN A 192 30.34 -45.05 6.74
C GLN A 192 29.43 -46.08 7.43
N ALA A 193 28.66 -45.67 8.43
CA ALA A 193 27.80 -46.54 9.21
C ALA A 193 26.67 -47.16 8.37
N PHE A 194 26.21 -46.50 7.33
CA PHE A 194 25.16 -47.00 6.44
C PHE A 194 25.68 -47.49 5.10
N SER A 195 27.01 -47.61 4.92
CA SER A 195 27.65 -48.06 3.66
C SER A 195 27.17 -47.28 2.41
N ILE A 196 26.92 -45.99 2.56
CA ILE A 196 26.45 -45.10 1.50
C ILE A 196 27.66 -44.36 0.94
N GLU A 197 27.96 -44.49 -0.35
CA GLU A 197 29.00 -43.67 -1.00
C GLU A 197 28.59 -42.18 -1.02
N LYS A 198 29.52 -41.32 -0.58
CA LYS A 198 29.37 -39.90 -0.62
C LYS A 198 29.40 -39.42 -2.08
N LYS A 199 28.24 -39.34 -2.74
CA LYS A 199 28.08 -38.67 -4.03
C LYS A 199 28.11 -37.15 -3.80
N GLY A 200 29.05 -36.48 -4.47
CA GLY A 200 29.23 -35.02 -4.38
C GLY A 200 27.93 -34.26 -4.60
N ASP A 201 27.79 -33.19 -3.87
CA ASP A 201 26.83 -32.05 -3.92
C ASP A 201 25.48 -32.26 -4.63
N ALA A 202 24.77 -33.35 -4.37
CA ALA A 202 23.38 -33.48 -4.71
C ALA A 202 22.51 -32.78 -3.64
N PRO A 203 21.43 -32.04 -4.02
CA PRO A 203 20.59 -31.33 -3.07
C PRO A 203 20.04 -32.29 -2.03
N VAL A 204 20.43 -32.08 -0.77
CA VAL A 204 19.97 -32.87 0.38
C VAL A 204 18.45 -32.84 0.42
N ASN A 205 17.84 -34.01 0.29
CA ASN A 205 16.39 -34.19 0.29
C ASN A 205 15.81 -33.53 1.57
N ARG A 206 14.81 -32.65 1.41
CA ARG A 206 14.20 -31.83 2.47
C ARG A 206 13.82 -32.66 3.71
N ARG A 207 13.33 -33.89 3.52
CA ARG A 207 13.01 -34.83 4.62
C ARG A 207 14.24 -35.26 5.44
N ARG A 208 15.42 -35.40 4.83
CA ARG A 208 16.66 -35.72 5.56
C ARG A 208 17.12 -34.56 6.43
N ARG A 209 16.94 -33.34 5.94
CA ARG A 209 17.28 -32.12 6.69
C ARG A 209 16.36 -31.95 7.92
N GLU A 210 15.08 -32.25 7.80
CA GLU A 210 14.11 -32.17 8.91
C GLU A 210 14.40 -33.23 9.99
N VAL A 211 14.75 -34.46 9.60
CA VAL A 211 15.09 -35.52 10.55
C VAL A 211 16.41 -35.24 11.28
N MET A 212 17.44 -34.76 10.59
CA MET A 212 18.71 -34.36 11.22
C MET A 212 18.48 -33.17 12.16
N THR A 213 17.72 -32.17 11.75
CA THR A 213 17.41 -31.00 12.60
C THR A 213 16.65 -31.40 13.87
N LEU A 214 15.73 -32.34 13.82
CA LEU A 214 15.02 -32.88 15.00
C LEU A 214 15.95 -33.64 15.94
N LEU A 215 16.89 -34.40 15.39
CA LEU A 215 17.88 -35.15 16.17
C LEU A 215 18.90 -34.22 16.83
N GLU A 216 19.42 -33.25 16.09
CA GLU A 216 20.32 -32.20 16.59
C GLU A 216 19.64 -31.41 17.71
N GLN A 217 18.37 -31.04 17.54
CA GLN A 217 17.58 -30.38 18.56
C GLN A 217 17.41 -31.21 19.83
N GLN A 218 17.13 -32.52 19.73
CA GLN A 218 16.96 -33.38 20.90
C GLN A 218 18.24 -33.60 21.70
N LEU A 219 19.37 -33.49 21.04
CA LEU A 219 20.69 -33.74 21.69
C LEU A 219 21.29 -32.47 22.26
N ALA A 220 21.12 -31.34 21.59
CA ALA A 220 21.37 -30.03 22.15
C ALA A 220 20.57 -29.83 23.47
N ARG A 221 19.32 -30.29 23.51
CA ARG A 221 18.44 -30.27 24.69
C ARG A 221 19.06 -30.99 25.91
N LYS A 222 19.60 -32.21 25.74
CA LYS A 222 20.16 -32.98 26.86
C LYS A 222 21.44 -32.37 27.38
N ARG A 223 22.29 -31.78 26.53
CA ARG A 223 23.52 -31.10 26.94
C ARG A 223 23.24 -29.77 27.63
N VAL A 224 22.42 -28.92 27.05
CA VAL A 224 22.07 -27.58 27.58
C VAL A 224 21.38 -27.72 28.95
N ALA A 225 20.49 -28.71 29.11
CA ALA A 225 19.84 -28.96 30.42
C ALA A 225 20.81 -29.33 31.54
N ALA A 226 21.94 -29.95 31.19
CA ALA A 226 22.97 -30.38 32.17
C ALA A 226 24.03 -29.29 32.46
N THR A 227 24.04 -28.18 31.70
CA THR A 227 25.09 -27.15 31.79
C THR A 227 24.61 -25.86 32.48
N LYS A 228 25.55 -24.96 32.80
CA LYS A 228 25.23 -23.60 33.27
C LYS A 228 24.39 -22.81 32.28
N SER A 229 24.43 -23.15 30.98
CA SER A 229 23.68 -22.51 29.91
C SER A 229 22.15 -22.62 30.09
N GLY A 230 21.61 -23.72 30.64
CA GLY A 230 20.18 -23.87 30.91
C GLY A 230 19.64 -22.84 31.93
N LYS A 231 20.44 -22.48 32.94
CA LYS A 231 20.06 -21.44 33.89
C LYS A 231 20.05 -20.04 33.25
N HIS A 232 20.98 -19.78 32.34
CA HIS A 232 21.09 -18.51 31.65
C HIS A 232 19.99 -18.36 30.59
N LEU A 233 19.60 -19.44 29.89
CA LEU A 233 18.46 -19.44 29.00
C LEU A 233 17.17 -19.08 29.75
N LYS A 234 16.93 -19.69 30.91
CA LYS A 234 15.82 -19.35 31.80
C LYS A 234 15.86 -17.89 32.29
N GLN A 235 17.05 -17.35 32.47
CA GLN A 235 17.23 -15.96 32.85
C GLN A 235 16.82 -15.01 31.74
N LEU A 236 17.04 -15.37 30.46
CA LEU A 236 16.66 -14.58 29.29
C LEU A 236 15.14 -14.41 29.15
N GLU A 237 14.33 -15.37 29.61
CA GLU A 237 12.85 -15.29 29.60
C GLU A 237 12.27 -14.10 30.37
N LYS A 238 13.07 -13.37 31.15
CA LYS A 238 12.62 -12.16 31.85
C LYS A 238 12.45 -10.94 30.94
N TRP A 239 13.02 -10.97 29.76
CA TRP A 239 13.01 -9.85 28.82
C TRP A 239 12.22 -10.22 27.58
N ASN A 240 11.55 -9.23 27.01
CA ASN A 240 10.80 -9.34 25.79
C ASN A 240 11.29 -8.32 24.77
N MET A 241 10.98 -8.53 23.51
CA MET A 241 11.23 -7.56 22.44
C MET A 241 10.47 -6.27 22.73
N ASP A 242 11.06 -5.13 22.36
CA ASP A 242 10.41 -3.84 22.50
C ASP A 242 9.13 -3.75 21.62
N PRO A 243 7.96 -3.47 22.21
CA PRO A 243 6.69 -3.49 21.48
C PRO A 243 6.58 -2.40 20.42
N VAL A 244 7.28 -1.26 20.59
CA VAL A 244 7.28 -0.17 19.59
C VAL A 244 8.08 -0.60 18.37
N LEU A 245 9.25 -1.23 18.59
CA LEU A 245 10.05 -1.76 17.48
C LEU A 245 9.37 -2.96 16.81
N CYS A 246 8.70 -3.84 17.54
CA CYS A 246 7.88 -4.90 16.92
C CYS A 246 6.76 -4.33 16.05
N ARG A 247 6.12 -3.25 16.49
CA ARG A 247 5.09 -2.55 15.73
C ARG A 247 5.66 -1.86 14.49
N LEU A 248 6.82 -1.22 14.61
CA LEU A 248 7.55 -0.60 13.49
C LEU A 248 7.66 -1.55 12.29
N ALA A 249 8.01 -2.83 12.53
CA ALA A 249 8.14 -3.82 11.45
C ALA A 249 6.84 -4.07 10.69
N LYS A 250 5.70 -4.04 11.39
CA LYS A 250 4.36 -4.20 10.77
C LYS A 250 3.93 -2.94 10.02
N GLU A 251 4.16 -1.79 10.62
CA GLU A 251 3.76 -0.49 10.05
C GLU A 251 4.63 -0.11 8.84
N ALA A 252 5.91 -0.46 8.83
CA ALA A 252 6.83 -0.27 7.71
C ALA A 252 6.33 -0.95 6.42
N ALA A 253 5.48 -1.96 6.54
CA ALA A 253 4.89 -2.64 5.39
C ALA A 253 4.09 -1.71 4.47
N LEU A 254 3.51 -0.61 4.97
CA LEU A 254 2.86 0.40 4.14
C LEU A 254 3.84 0.95 3.09
N TYR A 255 4.95 1.47 3.55
CA TYR A 255 5.96 2.10 2.69
C TYR A 255 6.66 1.07 1.80
N LEU A 256 7.13 -0.03 2.40
CA LEU A 256 7.89 -1.05 1.69
C LEU A 256 7.08 -1.74 0.58
N SER A 257 5.80 -1.99 0.83
CA SER A 257 4.93 -2.60 -0.18
C SER A 257 4.56 -1.63 -1.29
N TYR A 258 4.34 -0.35 -0.95
CA TYR A 258 4.02 0.69 -1.92
C TYR A 258 5.21 1.02 -2.82
N GLU A 259 6.41 1.18 -2.25
CA GLU A 259 7.64 1.39 -3.01
C GLU A 259 7.87 0.29 -4.06
N LYS A 260 7.57 -0.97 -3.73
CA LYS A 260 7.63 -2.08 -4.69
C LYS A 260 6.65 -1.90 -5.85
N VAL A 261 5.46 -1.36 -5.60
CA VAL A 261 4.51 -1.06 -6.67
C VAL A 261 5.05 0.07 -7.54
N ALA A 262 5.54 1.16 -6.92
CA ALA A 262 6.09 2.30 -7.63
C ALA A 262 7.32 1.90 -8.47
N GLU A 263 8.28 1.16 -7.89
CA GLU A 263 9.46 0.63 -8.58
C GLU A 263 9.06 -0.16 -9.85
N GLN A 264 8.11 -1.08 -9.71
CA GLN A 264 7.64 -1.87 -10.86
C GLN A 264 7.00 -1.02 -11.96
N MET A 265 6.29 0.05 -11.60
CA MET A 265 5.69 0.95 -12.59
C MET A 265 6.75 1.87 -13.21
N GLN A 266 7.74 2.30 -12.45
CA GLN A 266 8.88 3.09 -12.95
C GLN A 266 9.71 2.29 -13.97
N GLU A 267 9.91 0.99 -13.76
CA GLU A 267 10.54 0.10 -14.75
C GLU A 267 9.76 0.05 -16.09
N GLN A 268 8.44 0.29 -16.04
CA GLN A 268 7.59 0.40 -17.23
C GLN A 268 7.56 1.81 -17.84
N GLY A 269 8.31 2.77 -17.26
CA GLY A 269 8.42 4.14 -17.74
C GLY A 269 7.40 5.12 -17.19
N TYR A 270 6.68 4.77 -16.11
CA TYR A 270 5.80 5.70 -15.39
C TYR A 270 6.58 6.50 -14.34
N THR A 271 6.12 7.72 -14.07
CA THR A 271 6.78 8.62 -13.12
C THR A 271 6.00 8.73 -11.82
N PHE A 272 6.74 8.78 -10.70
CA PHE A 272 6.20 9.02 -9.38
C PHE A 272 6.97 10.15 -8.71
N CYS A 273 6.28 10.99 -7.95
CA CYS A 273 6.90 12.04 -7.16
C CYS A 273 6.36 12.06 -5.71
N VAL A 274 7.14 12.60 -4.80
CA VAL A 274 6.64 12.98 -3.48
C VAL A 274 5.86 14.29 -3.64
N PRO A 275 4.59 14.38 -3.18
CA PRO A 275 3.80 15.58 -3.36
C PRO A 275 4.33 16.73 -2.50
N GLU A 276 4.39 17.92 -3.07
CA GLU A 276 4.69 19.17 -2.37
C GLU A 276 3.41 19.72 -1.70
N GLU A 277 3.54 20.39 -0.55
CA GLU A 277 2.41 21.10 0.06
C GLU A 277 2.27 22.48 -0.60
N GLY A 278 1.04 22.89 -0.88
CA GLY A 278 0.74 24.20 -1.45
C GLY A 278 -0.70 24.63 -1.20
N GLU A 279 -1.10 25.74 -1.80
CA GLU A 279 -2.43 26.33 -1.60
C GLU A 279 -3.46 25.81 -2.61
N HIS A 280 -3.01 25.38 -3.79
CA HIS A 280 -3.87 24.93 -4.89
C HIS A 280 -3.37 23.62 -5.47
N LEU A 281 -4.31 22.77 -5.92
CA LEU A 281 -3.98 21.51 -6.54
C LEU A 281 -3.34 21.72 -7.92
N GLU A 282 -2.11 21.21 -8.07
CA GLU A 282 -1.40 21.15 -9.34
C GLU A 282 -0.90 19.72 -9.56
N VAL A 283 -1.20 19.15 -10.72
CA VAL A 283 -0.78 17.81 -11.14
C VAL A 283 -0.15 17.93 -12.52
N GLN A 284 1.07 17.47 -12.67
CA GLN A 284 1.76 17.38 -13.96
C GLN A 284 1.94 15.92 -14.36
N ASP A 285 1.46 15.58 -15.56
CA ASP A 285 1.55 14.24 -16.15
C ASP A 285 1.04 13.12 -15.24
N GLY A 286 -0.10 13.39 -14.55
CA GLY A 286 -0.77 12.41 -13.71
C GLY A 286 -1.45 11.31 -14.51
N PHE A 287 -1.53 10.09 -13.94
CA PHE A 287 -2.18 8.93 -14.56
C PHE A 287 -2.97 8.11 -13.54
N ASP A 288 -3.97 7.37 -14.02
CA ASP A 288 -4.75 6.43 -13.19
C ASP A 288 -3.92 5.17 -12.90
N LEU A 289 -3.43 5.06 -11.66
CA LEU A 289 -2.63 3.93 -11.20
C LEU A 289 -3.42 2.61 -11.26
N GLY A 290 -4.71 2.65 -10.92
CA GLY A 290 -5.57 1.46 -10.99
C GLY A 290 -5.67 0.91 -12.40
N MET A 291 -5.76 1.79 -13.40
CA MET A 291 -5.79 1.40 -14.82
C MET A 291 -4.45 0.77 -15.25
N VAL A 292 -3.31 1.36 -14.87
CA VAL A 292 -1.98 0.80 -15.18
C VAL A 292 -1.78 -0.58 -14.54
N LEU A 293 -2.26 -0.78 -13.32
CA LEU A 293 -2.17 -2.06 -12.63
C LEU A 293 -3.02 -3.17 -13.28
N MET A 294 -4.09 -2.81 -13.99
CA MET A 294 -4.99 -3.74 -14.70
C MET A 294 -4.53 -4.03 -16.13
N GLU A 295 -4.14 -3.00 -16.87
CA GLU A 295 -3.82 -3.08 -18.31
C GLU A 295 -2.30 -3.12 -18.52
N ARG A 296 -1.72 -4.31 -18.62
CA ARG A 296 -0.26 -4.49 -18.74
C ARG A 296 0.35 -4.04 -20.06
N GLU A 297 -0.44 -3.84 -21.11
CA GLU A 297 0.08 -3.67 -22.49
C GLU A 297 -0.22 -2.30 -23.12
N LYS A 298 -1.05 -1.46 -22.53
CA LYS A 298 -1.42 -0.16 -23.11
C LYS A 298 -0.78 0.99 -22.34
N LYS A 299 -0.10 1.88 -23.06
CA LYS A 299 0.37 3.14 -22.50
C LYS A 299 -0.83 4.02 -22.16
N VAL A 300 -0.98 4.35 -20.87
CA VAL A 300 -2.01 5.25 -20.38
C VAL A 300 -1.66 6.70 -20.74
N VAL A 301 -2.65 7.48 -21.16
CA VAL A 301 -2.47 8.90 -21.44
C VAL A 301 -2.45 9.66 -20.11
N THR A 302 -1.39 10.44 -19.91
CA THR A 302 -1.24 11.31 -18.75
C THR A 302 -2.04 12.60 -18.92
N ASN A 303 -2.46 13.20 -17.82
CA ASN A 303 -3.17 14.48 -17.84
C ASN A 303 -2.53 15.46 -16.83
N SER A 304 -2.52 16.75 -17.18
CA SER A 304 -2.01 17.81 -16.32
C SER A 304 -3.12 18.77 -15.97
N LEU A 305 -3.09 19.28 -14.73
CA LEU A 305 -4.05 20.23 -14.21
C LEU A 305 -3.33 21.21 -13.26
N LYS A 306 -3.76 22.47 -13.31
CA LYS A 306 -3.42 23.47 -12.32
C LYS A 306 -4.67 24.27 -11.95
N MET A 307 -5.09 24.20 -10.69
CA MET A 307 -6.16 25.05 -10.16
C MET A 307 -5.62 26.43 -9.81
N GLN A 308 -6.41 27.47 -10.08
CA GLN A 308 -6.10 28.86 -9.75
C GLN A 308 -6.73 29.25 -8.40
N GLU A 309 -6.36 30.41 -7.88
CA GLU A 309 -6.72 30.85 -6.53
C GLU A 309 -8.22 30.83 -6.19
N GLU A 310 -9.07 31.17 -7.16
CA GLU A 310 -10.53 31.20 -6.94
C GLU A 310 -11.23 29.89 -7.34
N GLU A 311 -10.52 28.95 -7.93
CA GLU A 311 -11.11 27.72 -8.46
C GLU A 311 -11.28 26.67 -7.36
N ARG A 312 -12.46 26.04 -7.33
CA ARG A 312 -12.85 25.01 -6.35
C ARG A 312 -13.25 23.72 -7.01
N PHE A 313 -14.14 23.80 -8.00
CA PHE A 313 -14.67 22.62 -8.66
C PHE A 313 -14.35 22.58 -10.15
N LEU A 314 -13.91 21.41 -10.59
CA LEU A 314 -13.63 21.04 -11.97
C LEU A 314 -14.84 20.28 -12.50
N VAL A 315 -15.63 20.83 -13.41
CA VAL A 315 -16.73 20.10 -14.04
C VAL A 315 -16.28 19.56 -15.39
N VAL A 316 -16.21 18.23 -15.50
CA VAL A 316 -15.67 17.52 -16.66
C VAL A 316 -16.80 16.98 -17.51
N THR A 317 -16.90 17.48 -18.75
CA THR A 317 -17.91 17.06 -19.74
C THR A 317 -17.26 16.42 -20.98
N GLY A 318 -18.07 16.08 -21.97
CA GLY A 318 -17.61 15.53 -23.27
C GLY A 318 -17.97 14.07 -23.47
N ALA A 319 -17.44 13.49 -24.54
CA ALA A 319 -17.82 12.19 -25.07
C ALA A 319 -17.67 11.02 -24.09
N ASN A 320 -18.58 10.04 -24.17
CA ASN A 320 -18.46 8.78 -23.44
C ASN A 320 -17.21 8.00 -23.85
N GLY A 321 -16.51 7.45 -22.84
CA GLY A 321 -15.23 6.78 -23.05
C GLY A 321 -14.11 7.74 -23.47
N GLY A 322 -14.24 9.06 -23.26
CA GLY A 322 -13.20 10.06 -23.49
C GLY A 322 -12.19 10.21 -22.36
N GLY A 323 -12.23 9.38 -21.32
CA GLY A 323 -11.28 9.43 -20.20
C GLY A 323 -11.73 10.25 -19.00
N LYS A 324 -12.97 10.80 -18.97
CA LYS A 324 -13.50 11.64 -17.89
C LYS A 324 -13.40 10.99 -16.51
N THR A 325 -13.93 9.76 -16.38
CA THR A 325 -13.91 8.99 -15.12
C THR A 325 -12.49 8.60 -14.73
N THR A 326 -11.63 8.26 -15.68
CA THR A 326 -10.20 7.98 -15.49
C THR A 326 -9.47 9.20 -14.91
N PHE A 327 -9.75 10.38 -15.46
CA PHE A 327 -9.21 11.65 -14.96
C PHE A 327 -9.65 11.93 -13.50
N ALA A 328 -10.95 11.75 -13.21
CA ALA A 328 -11.47 11.96 -11.86
C ALA A 328 -10.86 10.97 -10.86
N ARG A 329 -10.69 9.70 -11.25
CA ARG A 329 -9.97 8.69 -10.43
C ARG A 329 -8.53 9.07 -10.20
N MET A 330 -7.82 9.49 -11.23
CA MET A 330 -6.43 9.94 -11.12
C MET A 330 -6.30 11.05 -10.08
N LEU A 331 -7.15 12.08 -10.11
CA LEU A 331 -7.15 13.14 -9.10
C LEU A 331 -7.45 12.60 -7.70
N GLY A 332 -8.46 11.72 -7.57
CA GLY A 332 -8.79 11.04 -6.32
C GLY A 332 -7.64 10.21 -5.76
N GLN A 333 -6.94 9.47 -6.61
CA GLN A 333 -5.76 8.67 -6.23
C GLN A 333 -4.59 9.58 -5.81
N VAL A 334 -4.34 10.68 -6.52
CA VAL A 334 -3.31 11.66 -6.16
C VAL A 334 -3.57 12.22 -4.78
N VAL A 335 -4.80 12.67 -4.49
CA VAL A 335 -5.14 13.22 -3.18
C VAL A 335 -5.09 12.13 -2.09
N TYR A 336 -5.62 10.94 -2.34
CA TYR A 336 -5.56 9.83 -1.39
C TYR A 336 -4.12 9.46 -1.02
N LEU A 337 -3.25 9.27 -2.01
CA LEU A 337 -1.85 8.91 -1.78
C LEU A 337 -1.08 10.05 -1.11
N SER A 338 -1.39 11.30 -1.44
CA SER A 338 -0.84 12.46 -0.76
C SER A 338 -1.20 12.51 0.72
N GLN A 339 -2.47 12.22 1.08
CA GLN A 339 -2.89 12.11 2.48
C GLN A 339 -2.23 10.93 3.18
N MET A 340 -2.00 9.83 2.47
CA MET A 340 -1.22 8.71 3.01
C MET A 340 0.25 9.05 3.24
N GLY A 341 0.74 10.20 2.75
CA GLY A 341 2.13 10.61 2.79
C GLY A 341 3.03 9.79 1.86
N LEU A 342 2.46 9.17 0.83
CA LEU A 342 3.16 8.32 -0.15
C LEU A 342 3.47 9.08 -1.44
N MET A 343 4.36 8.53 -2.27
CA MET A 343 4.55 9.03 -3.64
C MET A 343 3.24 8.95 -4.44
N VAL A 344 3.09 9.82 -5.41
CA VAL A 344 1.89 9.91 -6.25
C VAL A 344 2.21 9.62 -7.71
N PRO A 345 1.26 9.05 -8.49
CA PRO A 345 1.46 8.68 -9.89
C PRO A 345 1.43 9.91 -10.81
N ALA A 346 2.48 10.71 -10.79
CA ALA A 346 2.63 11.93 -11.58
C ALA A 346 4.11 12.36 -11.65
N ALA A 347 4.44 13.25 -12.59
CA ALA A 347 5.78 13.84 -12.69
C ALA A 347 6.01 14.88 -11.58
N ARG A 348 5.00 15.70 -11.26
CA ARG A 348 5.02 16.67 -10.16
C ARG A 348 3.61 16.90 -9.63
N VAL A 349 3.48 17.05 -8.31
CA VAL A 349 2.22 17.37 -7.65
C VAL A 349 2.45 18.41 -6.55
N VAL A 350 1.60 19.42 -6.56
CA VAL A 350 1.38 20.33 -5.43
C VAL A 350 -0.04 20.09 -4.93
N VAL A 351 -0.20 19.83 -3.63
CA VAL A 351 -1.50 19.49 -3.05
C VAL A 351 -1.77 20.31 -1.79
N PRO A 352 -2.95 20.96 -1.68
CA PRO A 352 -3.36 21.58 -0.43
C PRO A 352 -3.71 20.51 0.62
N TYR A 353 -3.75 20.94 1.86
CA TYR A 353 -4.28 20.11 2.92
C TYR A 353 -5.80 19.96 2.78
N TYR A 354 -6.28 18.72 2.76
CA TYR A 354 -7.70 18.41 2.82
C TYR A 354 -8.06 17.71 4.13
N SER A 355 -9.18 18.11 4.75
CA SER A 355 -9.69 17.51 5.99
C SER A 355 -10.24 16.09 5.80
N GLY A 356 -10.41 15.64 4.57
CA GLY A 356 -10.87 14.31 4.22
C GLY A 356 -11.18 14.19 2.72
N ILE A 357 -11.55 12.97 2.32
CA ILE A 357 -11.93 12.64 0.95
C ILE A 357 -13.36 12.15 0.94
N PHE A 358 -14.14 12.64 -0.02
CA PHE A 358 -15.45 12.10 -0.34
C PHE A 358 -15.53 11.70 -1.80
N SER A 359 -16.14 10.55 -2.09
CA SER A 359 -16.45 10.16 -3.46
C SER A 359 -17.84 9.60 -3.59
N HIS A 360 -18.44 9.86 -4.73
CA HIS A 360 -19.71 9.24 -5.13
C HIS A 360 -19.69 8.90 -6.61
N PHE A 361 -19.61 7.61 -6.92
CA PHE A 361 -19.67 7.07 -8.26
C PHE A 361 -21.03 6.37 -8.46
N SER A 362 -21.66 6.60 -9.59
CA SER A 362 -22.86 5.87 -9.98
C SER A 362 -22.56 4.38 -10.08
N ARG A 363 -23.36 3.53 -9.42
CA ARG A 363 -23.23 2.07 -9.45
C ARG A 363 -24.23 1.46 -10.42
N GLU A 364 -23.91 0.30 -10.97
CA GLU A 364 -24.87 -0.52 -11.72
C GLU A 364 -25.99 -0.99 -10.78
N GLU A 365 -27.20 -1.18 -11.32
CA GLU A 365 -28.35 -1.62 -10.53
C GLU A 365 -28.07 -2.96 -9.84
N SER A 366 -28.24 -3.00 -8.53
CA SER A 366 -28.32 -4.27 -7.81
C SER A 366 -29.74 -4.83 -8.00
N ARG A 367 -29.84 -5.99 -8.62
CA ARG A 367 -31.13 -6.68 -8.86
C ARG A 367 -31.89 -7.03 -7.56
N GLU A 368 -31.25 -6.88 -6.41
CA GLU A 368 -31.78 -7.31 -5.10
C GLU A 368 -32.53 -6.22 -4.34
N SER A 369 -32.34 -4.92 -4.66
CA SER A 369 -32.83 -3.87 -3.75
C SER A 369 -34.29 -3.48 -3.98
N GLY A 370 -34.88 -3.74 -5.13
CA GLY A 370 -36.27 -3.32 -5.47
C GLY A 370 -36.54 -1.81 -5.31
N ARG A 371 -35.49 -1.02 -5.01
CA ARG A 371 -35.51 0.43 -4.81
C ARG A 371 -35.04 1.12 -6.08
N GLY A 372 -35.64 2.24 -6.41
CA GLY A 372 -35.20 3.01 -7.57
C GLY A 372 -33.78 3.57 -7.38
N LYS A 373 -32.96 3.50 -8.43
CA LYS A 373 -31.55 3.94 -8.43
C LYS A 373 -31.37 5.38 -7.91
N LEU A 374 -32.25 6.30 -8.27
CA LEU A 374 -32.20 7.67 -7.78
C LEU A 374 -32.35 7.75 -6.26
N LYS A 375 -33.22 6.91 -5.67
CA LYS A 375 -33.39 6.88 -4.22
C LYS A 375 -32.14 6.38 -3.50
N GLU A 376 -31.49 5.36 -4.02
CA GLU A 376 -30.22 4.83 -3.49
C GLU A 376 -29.10 5.87 -3.59
N GLU A 377 -29.03 6.62 -4.68
CA GLU A 377 -28.07 7.72 -4.83
C GLU A 377 -28.31 8.81 -3.77
N LEU A 378 -29.55 9.22 -3.57
CA LEU A 378 -29.91 10.22 -2.57
C LEU A 378 -29.64 9.74 -1.14
N GLU A 379 -29.95 8.46 -0.81
CA GLU A 379 -29.66 7.86 0.49
C GLU A 379 -28.14 7.79 0.79
N ARG A 380 -27.30 7.64 -0.24
CA ARG A 380 -25.84 7.66 -0.10
C ARG A 380 -25.27 9.09 0.02
N LEU A 381 -25.88 10.07 -0.61
CA LEU A 381 -25.47 11.48 -0.54
C LEU A 381 -25.97 12.17 0.75
N ALA A 382 -27.15 11.80 1.23
CA ALA A 382 -27.81 12.48 2.35
C ALA A 382 -26.92 12.61 3.63
N PRO A 383 -26.19 11.60 4.08
CA PRO A 383 -25.27 11.73 5.20
C PRO A 383 -24.23 12.84 4.99
N GLU A 384 -23.64 12.87 3.79
CA GLU A 384 -22.59 13.85 3.42
C GLU A 384 -23.14 15.28 3.31
N MET A 385 -24.36 15.42 2.81
CA MET A 385 -25.06 16.71 2.74
C MET A 385 -25.44 17.24 4.16
N GLY A 386 -25.49 16.38 5.18
CA GLY A 386 -25.69 16.74 6.57
C GLY A 386 -24.43 17.17 7.33
N LEU A 387 -23.23 16.86 6.79
CA LEU A 387 -21.97 17.18 7.45
C LEU A 387 -21.63 18.67 7.32
N SER A 388 -21.04 19.23 8.37
CA SER A 388 -20.56 20.62 8.41
C SER A 388 -19.07 20.74 8.14
N GLU A 389 -18.39 19.65 7.81
CA GLU A 389 -16.96 19.61 7.54
C GLU A 389 -16.59 20.46 6.32
N LYS A 390 -15.50 21.21 6.45
CA LYS A 390 -14.98 22.10 5.40
C LYS A 390 -13.65 21.59 4.87
N GLY A 391 -13.30 22.03 3.66
CA GLY A 391 -11.97 21.78 3.09
C GLY A 391 -11.69 20.33 2.74
N ARG A 392 -12.70 19.59 2.31
CA ARG A 392 -12.58 18.19 1.81
C ARG A 392 -12.27 18.19 0.31
N PHE A 393 -11.69 17.09 -0.18
CA PHE A 393 -11.62 16.82 -1.61
C PHE A 393 -12.76 15.90 -2.03
N VAL A 394 -13.52 16.33 -3.05
CA VAL A 394 -14.78 15.70 -3.46
C VAL A 394 -14.67 15.20 -4.89
N VAL A 395 -15.00 13.92 -5.13
CA VAL A 395 -15.05 13.33 -6.48
C VAL A 395 -16.45 12.79 -6.77
N LEU A 396 -17.14 13.44 -7.70
CA LEU A 396 -18.49 13.08 -8.12
C LEU A 396 -18.43 12.55 -9.56
N ASN A 397 -19.03 11.37 -9.80
CA ASN A 397 -19.05 10.77 -11.12
C ASN A 397 -20.47 10.37 -11.52
N GLU A 398 -21.01 11.07 -12.51
CA GLU A 398 -22.29 10.77 -13.16
C GLU A 398 -23.48 10.66 -12.18
N LEU A 399 -23.68 11.69 -11.34
CA LEU A 399 -24.83 11.74 -10.43
C LEU A 399 -26.14 11.90 -11.20
N PHE A 400 -27.21 11.28 -10.65
CA PHE A 400 -28.59 11.45 -11.05
C PHE A 400 -28.90 11.05 -12.52
N THR A 401 -28.13 10.10 -13.06
CA THR A 401 -28.26 9.66 -14.47
C THR A 401 -29.62 9.06 -14.78
N THR A 402 -30.40 8.65 -13.79
CA THR A 402 -31.77 8.09 -13.96
C THR A 402 -32.89 9.11 -13.74
N ALA A 403 -32.57 10.32 -13.33
CA ALA A 403 -33.54 11.41 -13.22
C ALA A 403 -33.81 12.05 -14.56
N ALA A 404 -34.92 12.80 -14.69
CA ALA A 404 -35.14 13.66 -15.85
C ALA A 404 -34.03 14.72 -15.91
N SER A 405 -33.61 15.10 -17.12
CA SER A 405 -32.47 15.99 -17.35
C SER A 405 -32.57 17.30 -16.57
N TYR A 406 -33.77 17.86 -16.49
CA TYR A 406 -34.03 19.10 -15.74
C TYR A 406 -33.87 18.90 -14.20
N ASP A 407 -34.41 17.80 -13.66
CA ASP A 407 -34.28 17.49 -12.24
C ASP A 407 -32.82 17.15 -11.86
N ALA A 408 -32.13 16.42 -12.72
CA ALA A 408 -30.71 16.08 -12.53
C ALA A 408 -29.83 17.33 -12.55
N GLU A 409 -30.13 18.34 -13.39
CA GLU A 409 -29.44 19.62 -13.41
C GLU A 409 -29.65 20.38 -12.10
N ILE A 410 -30.87 20.51 -11.60
CA ILE A 410 -31.19 21.21 -10.35
C ILE A 410 -30.52 20.52 -9.15
N MET A 411 -30.60 19.19 -9.08
CA MET A 411 -30.00 18.43 -8.00
C MET A 411 -28.47 18.51 -8.05
N GLY A 412 -27.86 18.39 -9.23
CA GLY A 412 -26.43 18.51 -9.42
C GLY A 412 -25.89 19.90 -9.03
N ASP A 413 -26.63 20.93 -9.39
CA ASP A 413 -26.28 22.31 -9.03
C ASP A 413 -26.31 22.55 -7.51
N ARG A 414 -27.35 22.06 -6.83
CA ARG A 414 -27.43 22.11 -5.37
C ARG A 414 -26.32 21.32 -4.66
N VAL A 415 -25.90 20.18 -5.20
CA VAL A 415 -24.77 19.40 -4.67
C VAL A 415 -23.47 20.18 -4.82
N LEU A 416 -23.24 20.79 -5.99
CA LEU A 416 -22.08 21.65 -6.21
C LEU A 416 -22.04 22.83 -5.25
N ASP A 417 -23.16 23.59 -5.13
CA ASP A 417 -23.26 24.74 -4.21
C ASP A 417 -22.98 24.32 -2.78
N HIS A 418 -23.55 23.17 -2.34
CA HIS A 418 -23.34 22.66 -1.00
C HIS A 418 -21.86 22.45 -0.66
N PHE A 419 -21.09 21.82 -1.56
CA PHE A 419 -19.66 21.57 -1.33
C PHE A 419 -18.82 22.84 -1.50
N MET A 420 -19.18 23.72 -2.44
CA MET A 420 -18.48 25.00 -2.63
C MET A 420 -18.65 25.94 -1.43
N ASP A 421 -19.85 26.04 -0.85
CA ASP A 421 -20.11 26.80 0.38
C ASP A 421 -19.30 26.31 1.57
N ARG A 422 -18.85 25.03 1.55
CA ARG A 422 -17.97 24.42 2.56
C ARG A 422 -16.51 24.49 2.21
N GLN A 423 -16.16 25.30 1.22
CA GLN A 423 -14.75 25.44 0.77
C GLN A 423 -14.10 24.09 0.41
N CYS A 424 -14.89 23.16 -0.11
CA CYS A 424 -14.39 21.90 -0.65
C CYS A 424 -13.86 22.14 -2.06
N ASP A 425 -12.77 21.47 -2.39
CA ASP A 425 -12.28 21.36 -3.77
C ASP A 425 -12.74 20.01 -4.35
N GLY A 426 -12.88 19.94 -5.66
CA GLY A 426 -13.30 18.67 -6.23
C GLY A 426 -13.41 18.61 -7.75
N VAL A 427 -13.83 17.44 -8.21
CA VAL A 427 -14.12 17.18 -9.61
C VAL A 427 -15.50 16.52 -9.75
N TYR A 428 -16.30 17.02 -10.68
CA TYR A 428 -17.59 16.45 -11.03
C TYR A 428 -17.61 16.07 -12.51
N VAL A 429 -17.66 14.78 -12.77
CA VAL A 429 -17.86 14.23 -14.11
C VAL A 429 -19.35 14.13 -14.39
N THR A 430 -19.82 14.77 -15.46
CA THR A 430 -21.24 14.80 -15.81
C THR A 430 -21.48 14.90 -17.32
N HIS A 431 -22.64 14.44 -17.75
CA HIS A 431 -23.17 14.67 -19.10
C HIS A 431 -24.02 15.94 -19.18
N ILE A 432 -24.35 16.55 -18.05
CA ILE A 432 -25.20 17.74 -17.97
C ILE A 432 -24.33 18.97 -18.19
N ARG A 433 -24.34 19.48 -19.43
CA ARG A 433 -23.48 20.60 -19.86
C ARG A 433 -23.75 21.90 -19.09
N ASN A 434 -24.99 22.12 -18.69
CA ASN A 434 -25.38 23.33 -17.95
C ASN A 434 -24.65 23.42 -16.57
N LEU A 435 -24.28 22.31 -15.97
CA LEU A 435 -23.50 22.28 -14.73
C LEU A 435 -22.05 22.76 -14.93
N ALA A 436 -21.56 22.77 -16.16
CA ALA A 436 -20.22 23.26 -16.52
C ALA A 436 -20.21 24.72 -16.95
N LYS A 437 -21.34 25.47 -16.81
CA LYS A 437 -21.35 26.89 -17.10
C LYS A 437 -20.41 27.64 -16.15
N GLU A 438 -19.69 28.60 -16.71
CA GLU A 438 -18.77 29.44 -15.95
C GLU A 438 -19.51 30.19 -14.83
N ARG A 439 -19.03 30.01 -13.61
CA ARG A 439 -19.41 30.74 -12.41
C ARG A 439 -18.24 30.78 -11.44
N SER A 440 -18.29 31.69 -10.46
CA SER A 440 -17.21 31.79 -9.46
C SER A 440 -16.90 30.43 -8.83
N GLY A 441 -15.64 30.07 -8.79
CA GLY A 441 -15.13 28.82 -8.21
C GLY A 441 -15.28 27.57 -9.10
N LEU A 442 -15.89 27.66 -10.30
CA LEU A 442 -16.12 26.51 -11.17
C LEU A 442 -15.34 26.61 -12.48
N VAL A 443 -14.69 25.51 -12.86
CA VAL A 443 -13.91 25.39 -14.09
C VAL A 443 -14.52 24.34 -15.00
N SER A 444 -14.77 24.72 -16.23
CA SER A 444 -15.20 23.78 -17.26
C SER A 444 -14.00 23.06 -17.89
N LEU A 445 -14.05 21.74 -17.89
CA LEU A 445 -13.11 20.85 -18.56
C LEU A 445 -13.85 19.96 -19.57
N VAL A 446 -13.19 19.66 -20.67
CA VAL A 446 -13.79 18.85 -21.74
C VAL A 446 -12.84 17.72 -22.14
N ALA A 447 -13.37 16.51 -22.31
CA ALA A 447 -12.64 15.42 -22.94
C ALA A 447 -12.42 15.71 -24.43
N LYS A 448 -11.16 15.94 -24.79
CA LYS A 448 -10.76 16.37 -26.14
C LYS A 448 -10.91 15.26 -27.16
N LEU A 449 -11.44 15.58 -28.30
CA LEU A 449 -11.41 14.76 -29.50
C LEU A 449 -10.28 15.20 -30.41
N ALA A 450 -9.76 14.27 -31.24
CA ALA A 450 -8.80 14.61 -32.31
C ALA A 450 -9.44 15.51 -33.36
N GLY A 451 -8.65 16.05 -34.28
CA GLY A 451 -9.15 16.95 -35.32
C GLY A 451 -10.17 16.32 -36.30
N ASP A 452 -10.33 14.99 -36.24
CA ASP A 452 -11.39 14.27 -36.98
C ASP A 452 -12.73 14.25 -36.23
N HIS A 453 -12.84 14.88 -35.06
CA HIS A 453 -13.99 14.88 -34.14
C HIS A 453 -14.54 13.49 -33.78
N ARG A 454 -13.76 12.42 -34.04
CA ARG A 454 -14.13 11.01 -33.82
C ARG A 454 -13.21 10.26 -32.91
N THR A 455 -11.91 10.47 -33.11
CA THR A 455 -10.86 9.77 -32.33
C THR A 455 -10.71 10.41 -30.95
N ARG A 456 -10.77 9.58 -29.90
CA ARG A 456 -10.58 10.00 -28.52
C ARG A 456 -9.11 10.17 -28.23
N THR A 457 -8.73 11.33 -27.69
CA THR A 457 -7.34 11.59 -27.28
C THR A 457 -7.06 11.19 -25.85
N PHE A 458 -8.12 11.04 -25.02
CA PHE A 458 -8.06 10.84 -23.58
C PHE A 458 -7.42 12.01 -22.82
N GLU A 459 -7.21 13.13 -23.48
CA GLU A 459 -6.76 14.38 -22.88
C GLU A 459 -7.97 15.16 -22.35
N ILE A 460 -7.86 15.69 -21.14
CA ILE A 460 -8.85 16.58 -20.51
C ILE A 460 -8.30 17.99 -20.54
N VAL A 461 -9.00 18.89 -21.16
CA VAL A 461 -8.53 20.28 -21.40
C VAL A 461 -9.51 21.31 -20.87
N ARG A 462 -9.01 22.49 -20.49
CA ARG A 462 -9.83 23.64 -20.13
C ARG A 462 -10.51 24.18 -21.39
N LYS A 463 -11.83 24.07 -21.44
CA LYS A 463 -12.65 24.57 -22.53
C LYS A 463 -14.08 24.72 -22.03
N PRO A 464 -14.83 25.77 -22.44
CA PRO A 464 -16.26 25.81 -22.22
C PRO A 464 -16.95 24.55 -22.76
N ALA A 465 -18.00 24.08 -22.08
CA ALA A 465 -18.77 22.93 -22.52
C ALA A 465 -19.47 23.26 -23.86
N ASP A 466 -18.97 22.70 -24.94
CA ASP A 466 -19.50 22.96 -26.29
C ASP A 466 -20.89 22.35 -26.51
N GLN A 467 -21.72 23.06 -27.23
CA GLN A 467 -23.02 22.56 -27.66
C GLN A 467 -22.87 21.82 -29.01
N GLY A 468 -23.11 20.48 -28.98
CA GLY A 468 -23.45 19.77 -30.24
C GLY A 468 -22.39 18.92 -30.92
N GLU A 469 -21.09 19.24 -30.86
CA GLU A 469 -20.04 18.58 -31.69
C GLU A 469 -19.99 17.03 -31.60
N TYR A 470 -20.34 16.45 -30.46
CA TYR A 470 -20.24 14.99 -30.25
C TYR A 470 -21.52 14.26 -30.75
N GLU A 471 -22.69 14.81 -30.52
CA GLU A 471 -23.95 14.23 -30.94
C GLU A 471 -24.03 14.22 -32.48
N ASP A 472 -23.59 15.30 -33.12
CA ASP A 472 -23.46 15.39 -34.57
C ASP A 472 -22.48 14.35 -35.14
N SER A 473 -21.38 14.04 -34.41
CA SER A 473 -20.43 13.03 -34.85
C SER A 473 -20.97 11.61 -34.78
N LEU A 474 -21.79 11.28 -33.78
CA LEU A 474 -22.48 9.97 -33.66
C LEU A 474 -23.59 9.83 -34.71
N ILE A 475 -24.40 10.86 -34.84
CA ILE A 475 -25.46 10.91 -35.87
C ILE A 475 -24.84 10.70 -37.27
N THR A 476 -23.71 11.37 -37.53
CA THR A 476 -22.98 11.22 -38.80
C THR A 476 -22.36 9.82 -38.95
N LYS A 477 -21.76 9.28 -37.87
CA LYS A 477 -21.09 7.95 -37.86
C LYS A 477 -22.09 6.81 -38.17
N TYR A 478 -23.26 6.89 -37.59
CA TYR A 478 -24.29 5.85 -37.77
C TYR A 478 -25.24 6.14 -38.93
N GLY A 479 -24.95 7.19 -39.72
CA GLY A 479 -25.76 7.52 -40.88
C GLY A 479 -27.17 8.00 -40.57
N MET A 480 -27.41 8.47 -39.32
CA MET A 480 -28.69 9.00 -38.87
C MET A 480 -28.91 10.47 -39.32
N ILE A 481 -28.24 10.89 -40.43
CA ILE A 481 -28.48 12.18 -41.07
C ILE A 481 -29.67 12.03 -41.98
N TYR A 482 -30.54 13.02 -41.94
CA TYR A 482 -31.78 13.02 -42.73
C TYR A 482 -31.58 12.61 -44.21
N GLU A 483 -30.52 13.08 -44.85
CA GLU A 483 -30.18 12.77 -46.25
C GLU A 483 -29.87 11.27 -46.44
N LYS A 484 -29.11 10.65 -45.56
CA LYS A 484 -28.79 9.22 -45.65
C LYS A 484 -29.96 8.32 -45.25
N MET A 485 -30.77 8.71 -44.26
CA MET A 485 -32.01 7.99 -43.95
C MET A 485 -33.01 8.06 -45.09
N ARG A 486 -33.07 9.19 -45.76
CA ARG A 486 -33.89 9.36 -46.94
C ARG A 486 -33.42 8.48 -48.11
N GLU A 487 -32.12 8.41 -48.39
CA GLU A 487 -31.54 7.50 -49.39
C GLU A 487 -31.89 6.04 -49.13
N VAL A 488 -31.79 5.57 -47.85
CA VAL A 488 -32.15 4.18 -47.47
C VAL A 488 -33.65 3.93 -47.62
N ILE A 489 -34.50 4.89 -47.28
CA ILE A 489 -35.99 4.77 -47.43
C ILE A 489 -36.40 4.82 -48.91
N GLU A 490 -35.72 5.62 -49.72
CA GLU A 490 -35.99 5.71 -51.17
C GLU A 490 -35.48 4.45 -51.91
N ASP A 491 -34.40 3.80 -51.45
CA ASP A 491 -33.89 2.53 -52.01
C ASP A 491 -34.79 1.32 -51.64
N ASP A 492 -35.41 1.30 -50.43
CA ASP A 492 -36.35 0.25 -49.99
C ASP A 492 -37.74 0.35 -50.68
N THR A 493 -38.01 1.43 -51.40
CA THR A 493 -39.29 1.59 -52.16
C THR A 493 -39.23 1.00 -53.56
N VAL A 494 -38.16 0.32 -53.96
CA VAL A 494 -37.95 -0.35 -55.25
C VAL A 494 -38.03 -1.90 -55.15
N LEU A 495 -38.64 -2.44 -54.09
CA LEU A 495 -38.98 -3.88 -53.97
C LEU A 495 -40.48 -4.10 -54.12
#